data_6cf990384450a9453dbfc209f8728122
#
_entry.id   6cf990384450a9453dbfc209f8728122
#
_cell.length_a   1.000
_cell.length_b   1.000
_cell.length_c   1.000
_cell.angle_alpha   90.00
_cell.angle_beta   90.00
_cell.angle_gamma   90.00
#
_symmetry.space_group_name_H-M   'P 1'
#
loop_
_entity.id
_entity.type
_entity.pdbx_description
1 polymer ?
#
loop_
_entity_poly.entity_id
_entity_poly.type
_entity_poly.pdbx_seq_one_letter_code
_entity_poly.pdbx_strand_id
1 'polypeptide(L)'
;MLRADEIDALRGAAEELTAPIVDYLIQDLAKRVAKAGQFTATAQYETWKLQELGLSQREIKKQLKKLLKVSNRELRKMLTQSAEAGYSYDLRSLPQVQAIPFRQNEAVQQIVAAAVQLAENDLSNITQTIGMVDPYGRALPLRDAYRNCMDFAFMQVSTGAADYNTAIRQATKNLADRGVRWIDYESGVHTSLEAAVRRNVMGGLGLMQEQISQRTHDDLGADGWEIDAHNNSAPDHEPIQGKQYPDAEYQALNNSLVRRIGTLNCGHSAHPIILGVSIPQYSPEELERMRQKNEEGVTYQGKHYTGYEATQRQRRLEASIRRQKRRILVDEAAGDAEKLQTDQIKLQILRQEYSRFSKAAGLRTQLERAEVAKFGWKQAGDADKAAKDYYAEWSKSVGVNSSIKTLAEYYDVKYNDPPRYELLKGYVHALDKNDISPLVGFERYEAVNAEIQRRIVGETIANGTVVESFTTHFVDRIIGQTSTPHAGMRCGVSIDDALDALLHPLRYGAVRYLDDGDIRQTLYGKNAAVTLSIKDRRLIQANPQ
;
A
#
# COMPACT_ATOMS: atom_id res chain seq x y z
N MET A 1 -23.01 24.00 -9.00
CA MET A 1 -21.83 23.13 -9.19
C MET A 1 -21.68 22.12 -8.04
N LEU A 2 -20.78 21.11 -8.13
CA LEU A 2 -20.65 20.03 -7.14
C LEU A 2 -19.73 20.43 -6.00
N ARG A 3 -20.02 20.01 -4.76
CA ARG A 3 -19.13 20.19 -3.61
C ARG A 3 -17.95 19.22 -3.66
N ALA A 4 -16.87 19.54 -2.94
CA ALA A 4 -15.64 18.76 -2.93
C ALA A 4 -15.84 17.29 -2.50
N ASP A 5 -16.72 17.04 -1.51
CA ASP A 5 -17.07 15.68 -1.06
C ASP A 5 -17.86 14.89 -2.11
N GLU A 6 -18.74 15.54 -2.86
CA GLU A 6 -19.48 14.95 -3.98
C GLU A 6 -18.52 14.62 -5.14
N ILE A 7 -17.61 15.53 -5.48
CA ILE A 7 -16.56 15.30 -6.49
C ILE A 7 -15.68 14.12 -6.09
N ASP A 8 -15.33 14.00 -4.82
CA ASP A 8 -14.50 12.92 -4.30
C ASP A 8 -15.21 11.55 -4.36
N ALA A 9 -16.50 11.51 -4.04
CA ALA A 9 -17.34 10.32 -4.20
C ALA A 9 -17.45 9.88 -5.67
N LEU A 10 -17.62 10.83 -6.60
CA LEU A 10 -17.69 10.56 -8.04
C LEU A 10 -16.38 10.00 -8.61
N ARG A 11 -15.22 10.41 -8.07
CA ARG A 11 -13.92 9.83 -8.44
C ARG A 11 -13.84 8.35 -8.10
N GLY A 12 -14.32 7.97 -6.91
CA GLY A 12 -14.41 6.56 -6.50
C GLY A 12 -15.33 5.78 -7.45
N ALA A 13 -16.53 6.28 -7.66
CA ALA A 13 -17.50 5.65 -8.55
C ALA A 13 -16.99 5.51 -10.00
N ALA A 14 -16.25 6.48 -10.52
CA ALA A 14 -15.64 6.39 -11.86
C ALA A 14 -14.56 5.29 -11.96
N GLU A 15 -13.78 5.05 -10.90
CA GLU A 15 -12.83 3.93 -10.87
C GLU A 15 -13.55 2.57 -10.86
N GLU A 16 -14.68 2.47 -10.17
CA GLU A 16 -15.47 1.24 -10.06
C GLU A 16 -16.13 0.81 -11.38
N LEU A 17 -16.37 1.71 -12.32
CA LEU A 17 -17.00 1.39 -13.60
C LEU A 17 -16.26 0.29 -14.38
N THR A 18 -14.94 0.21 -14.26
CA THR A 18 -14.09 -0.76 -14.97
C THR A 18 -13.44 -1.81 -14.08
N ALA A 19 -13.56 -1.71 -12.78
CA ALA A 19 -13.01 -2.70 -11.84
C ALA A 19 -13.45 -4.14 -12.17
N PRO A 20 -14.74 -4.43 -12.48
CA PRO A 20 -15.17 -5.78 -12.85
C PRO A 20 -14.51 -6.30 -14.12
N ILE A 21 -14.17 -5.44 -15.07
CA ILE A 21 -13.47 -5.79 -16.32
C ILE A 21 -12.04 -6.19 -15.99
N VAL A 22 -11.34 -5.36 -15.21
CA VAL A 22 -9.95 -5.60 -14.79
C VAL A 22 -9.83 -6.90 -14.01
N ASP A 23 -10.70 -7.09 -13.03
CA ASP A 23 -10.67 -8.25 -12.14
C ASP A 23 -11.00 -9.55 -12.89
N TYR A 24 -11.93 -9.49 -13.86
CA TYR A 24 -12.22 -10.62 -14.74
C TYR A 24 -11.01 -11.03 -15.55
N LEU A 25 -10.36 -10.07 -16.25
CA LEU A 25 -9.24 -10.35 -17.14
C LEU A 25 -8.01 -10.87 -16.38
N ILE A 26 -7.72 -10.31 -15.21
CA ILE A 26 -6.60 -10.76 -14.37
C ILE A 26 -6.80 -12.21 -13.91
N GLN A 27 -8.00 -12.57 -13.45
CA GLN A 27 -8.29 -13.93 -12.99
C GLN A 27 -8.34 -14.94 -14.14
N ASP A 28 -8.93 -14.57 -15.28
CA ASP A 28 -8.99 -15.44 -16.45
C ASP A 28 -7.58 -15.77 -16.96
N LEU A 29 -6.71 -14.76 -17.05
CA LEU A 29 -5.32 -14.99 -17.45
C LEU A 29 -4.54 -15.84 -16.45
N ALA A 30 -4.70 -15.61 -15.13
CA ALA A 30 -4.04 -16.40 -14.11
C ALA A 30 -4.41 -17.89 -14.19
N LYS A 31 -5.69 -18.21 -14.40
CA LYS A 31 -6.17 -19.61 -14.62
C LYS A 31 -5.55 -20.25 -15.85
N ARG A 32 -5.43 -19.52 -16.95
CA ARG A 32 -4.84 -20.03 -18.20
C ARG A 32 -3.35 -20.26 -18.08
N VAL A 33 -2.65 -19.36 -17.40
CA VAL A 33 -1.21 -19.50 -17.10
C VAL A 33 -0.97 -20.75 -16.23
N ALA A 34 -1.78 -20.94 -15.17
CA ALA A 34 -1.71 -22.14 -14.33
C ALA A 34 -1.97 -23.43 -15.15
N LYS A 35 -2.94 -23.41 -16.06
CA LYS A 35 -3.21 -24.55 -16.94
C LYS A 35 -2.08 -24.81 -17.93
N ALA A 36 -1.49 -23.75 -18.53
CA ALA A 36 -0.36 -23.86 -19.45
C ALA A 36 0.85 -24.56 -18.79
N GLY A 37 1.15 -24.24 -17.54
CA GLY A 37 2.23 -24.87 -16.77
C GLY A 37 2.03 -26.34 -16.43
N GLN A 38 0.83 -26.91 -16.65
CA GLN A 38 0.55 -28.34 -16.43
C GLN A 38 0.95 -29.21 -17.64
N PHE A 39 1.23 -28.63 -18.80
CA PHE A 39 1.60 -29.38 -19.98
C PHE A 39 3.10 -29.70 -19.98
N THR A 40 3.43 -30.93 -20.36
CA THR A 40 4.82 -31.41 -20.53
C THR A 40 5.16 -31.66 -22.00
N ALA A 41 4.16 -31.92 -22.86
CA ALA A 41 4.32 -32.20 -24.26
C ALA A 41 3.95 -30.99 -25.15
N THR A 42 4.89 -30.54 -25.99
CA THR A 42 4.73 -29.36 -26.85
C THR A 42 3.51 -29.44 -27.76
N ALA A 43 3.29 -30.60 -28.40
CA ALA A 43 2.15 -30.78 -29.33
C ALA A 43 0.80 -30.63 -28.65
N GLN A 44 0.67 -31.16 -27.41
CA GLN A 44 -0.56 -31.04 -26.62
C GLN A 44 -0.76 -29.56 -26.17
N TYR A 45 0.30 -28.91 -25.75
CA TYR A 45 0.25 -27.50 -25.37
C TYR A 45 -0.15 -26.61 -26.56
N GLU A 46 0.49 -26.76 -27.72
CA GLU A 46 0.18 -25.93 -28.90
C GLU A 46 -1.26 -26.13 -29.37
N THR A 47 -1.76 -27.38 -29.40
CA THR A 47 -3.16 -27.68 -29.75
C THR A 47 -4.12 -27.01 -28.77
N TRP A 48 -3.88 -27.17 -27.49
CA TRP A 48 -4.70 -26.55 -26.44
C TRP A 48 -4.62 -25.00 -26.54
N LYS A 49 -3.43 -24.43 -26.70
CA LYS A 49 -3.24 -22.97 -26.80
C LYS A 49 -4.02 -22.37 -27.98
N LEU A 50 -4.00 -22.99 -29.14
CA LEU A 50 -4.75 -22.52 -30.32
C LEU A 50 -6.27 -22.51 -30.07
N GLN A 51 -6.80 -23.55 -29.42
CA GLN A 51 -8.20 -23.64 -29.04
C GLN A 51 -8.56 -22.56 -27.99
N GLU A 52 -7.74 -22.44 -26.96
CA GLU A 52 -7.97 -21.48 -25.86
C GLU A 52 -7.89 -20.02 -26.31
N LEU A 53 -6.92 -19.65 -27.13
CA LEU A 53 -6.84 -18.28 -27.65
C LEU A 53 -8.05 -17.92 -28.52
N GLY A 54 -8.60 -18.88 -29.27
CA GLY A 54 -9.82 -18.68 -30.04
C GLY A 54 -11.09 -18.58 -29.19
N LEU A 55 -11.22 -19.43 -28.18
CA LEU A 55 -12.33 -19.41 -27.23
C LEU A 55 -12.28 -18.19 -26.32
N SER A 56 -11.08 -17.83 -25.80
CA SER A 56 -10.91 -16.69 -24.93
C SER A 56 -11.28 -15.38 -25.59
N GLN A 57 -10.94 -15.16 -26.86
CA GLN A 57 -11.34 -13.94 -27.55
C GLN A 57 -12.86 -13.77 -27.62
N ARG A 58 -13.59 -14.85 -27.92
CA ARG A 58 -15.06 -14.81 -27.98
C ARG A 58 -15.68 -14.59 -26.60
N GLU A 59 -15.20 -15.32 -25.59
CA GLU A 59 -15.70 -15.20 -24.23
C GLU A 59 -15.33 -13.84 -23.61
N ILE A 60 -14.10 -13.37 -23.77
CA ILE A 60 -13.66 -12.03 -23.32
C ILE A 60 -14.54 -10.96 -23.97
N LYS A 61 -14.76 -10.99 -25.29
CA LYS A 61 -15.65 -10.04 -25.98
C LYS A 61 -17.07 -10.07 -25.43
N LYS A 62 -17.61 -11.25 -25.16
CA LYS A 62 -18.94 -11.42 -24.58
C LYS A 62 -19.02 -10.84 -23.15
N GLN A 63 -18.04 -11.14 -22.31
CA GLN A 63 -17.99 -10.62 -20.94
C GLN A 63 -17.76 -9.11 -20.93
N LEU A 64 -16.83 -8.59 -21.71
CA LEU A 64 -16.60 -7.15 -21.85
C LEU A 64 -17.88 -6.42 -22.29
N LYS A 65 -18.60 -6.94 -23.28
CA LYS A 65 -19.87 -6.36 -23.74
C LYS A 65 -20.93 -6.34 -22.63
N LYS A 66 -21.00 -7.39 -21.82
CA LYS A 66 -21.93 -7.47 -20.68
C LYS A 66 -21.54 -6.46 -19.59
N LEU A 67 -20.27 -6.42 -19.22
CA LEU A 67 -19.75 -5.53 -18.18
C LEU A 67 -19.87 -4.05 -18.62
N LEU A 68 -19.54 -3.74 -19.87
CA LEU A 68 -19.67 -2.41 -20.43
C LEU A 68 -21.12 -1.90 -20.40
N LYS A 69 -22.10 -2.78 -20.69
CA LYS A 69 -23.51 -2.41 -20.60
C LYS A 69 -23.92 -1.99 -19.18
N VAL A 70 -23.40 -2.64 -18.16
CA VAL A 70 -23.63 -2.25 -16.75
C VAL A 70 -22.93 -0.94 -16.46
N SER A 71 -21.68 -0.79 -16.86
CA SER A 71 -20.89 0.42 -16.64
C SER A 71 -21.51 1.65 -17.32
N ASN A 72 -22.03 1.53 -18.52
CA ASN A 72 -22.73 2.63 -19.22
C ASN A 72 -23.99 3.07 -18.48
N ARG A 73 -24.74 2.13 -17.93
CA ARG A 73 -25.93 2.46 -17.13
C ARG A 73 -25.57 3.25 -15.87
N GLU A 74 -24.55 2.83 -15.14
CA GLU A 74 -24.09 3.52 -13.94
C GLU A 74 -23.45 4.89 -14.29
N LEU A 75 -22.68 4.96 -15.37
CA LEU A 75 -22.12 6.21 -15.90
C LEU A 75 -23.23 7.24 -16.21
N ARG A 76 -24.26 6.84 -16.94
CA ARG A 76 -25.41 7.69 -17.26
C ARG A 76 -26.09 8.22 -16.00
N LYS A 77 -26.36 7.33 -15.04
CA LYS A 77 -26.96 7.70 -13.75
C LYS A 77 -26.08 8.72 -13.01
N MET A 78 -24.80 8.46 -12.92
CA MET A 78 -23.82 9.33 -12.25
C MET A 78 -23.80 10.73 -12.88
N LEU A 79 -23.66 10.84 -14.20
CA LEU A 79 -23.62 12.12 -14.91
C LEU A 79 -24.93 12.91 -14.74
N THR A 80 -26.10 12.25 -14.89
CA THR A 80 -27.40 12.92 -14.76
C THR A 80 -27.64 13.43 -13.33
N GLN A 81 -27.33 12.62 -12.30
CA GLN A 81 -27.46 13.04 -10.90
C GLN A 81 -26.52 14.19 -10.56
N SER A 82 -25.29 14.13 -11.06
CA SER A 82 -24.32 15.21 -10.86
C SER A 82 -24.72 16.50 -11.54
N ALA A 83 -25.30 16.42 -12.72
CA ALA A 83 -25.82 17.59 -13.43
C ALA A 83 -26.97 18.28 -12.66
N GLU A 84 -27.92 17.50 -12.15
CA GLU A 84 -29.04 18.01 -11.34
C GLU A 84 -28.55 18.66 -10.03
N ALA A 85 -27.59 18.02 -9.35
CA ALA A 85 -26.98 18.55 -8.14
C ALA A 85 -26.23 19.87 -8.42
N GLY A 86 -25.39 19.89 -9.46
CA GLY A 86 -24.63 21.07 -9.83
C GLY A 86 -25.46 22.25 -10.26
N TYR A 87 -26.50 22.03 -11.10
CA TYR A 87 -27.43 23.05 -11.47
C TYR A 87 -28.18 23.64 -10.27
N SER A 88 -28.66 22.79 -9.38
CA SER A 88 -29.33 23.19 -8.14
C SER A 88 -28.42 24.00 -7.21
N TYR A 89 -27.11 23.69 -7.20
CA TYR A 89 -26.14 24.43 -6.41
C TYR A 89 -25.89 25.84 -6.98
N ASP A 90 -25.70 25.98 -8.29
CA ASP A 90 -25.51 27.27 -8.95
C ASP A 90 -26.67 28.23 -8.68
N LEU A 91 -27.92 27.73 -8.68
CA LEU A 91 -29.10 28.52 -8.37
C LEU A 91 -29.15 29.05 -6.93
N ARG A 92 -28.52 28.39 -5.98
CA ARG A 92 -28.47 28.87 -4.57
C ARG A 92 -27.63 30.13 -4.41
N SER A 93 -26.63 30.31 -5.25
CA SER A 93 -25.75 31.49 -5.26
C SER A 93 -26.44 32.73 -5.85
N LEU A 94 -27.63 32.54 -6.48
CA LEU A 94 -28.39 33.56 -7.16
C LEU A 94 -29.86 33.58 -6.68
N PRO A 95 -30.11 33.83 -5.37
CA PRO A 95 -31.42 33.56 -4.75
C PRO A 95 -32.59 34.46 -5.25
N GLN A 96 -32.33 35.52 -6.01
CA GLN A 96 -33.34 36.47 -6.46
C GLN A 96 -33.86 36.21 -7.88
N VAL A 97 -33.43 35.12 -8.51
CA VAL A 97 -33.79 34.85 -9.92
C VAL A 97 -34.78 33.69 -10.02
N GLN A 98 -35.83 33.89 -10.83
CA GLN A 98 -36.77 32.82 -11.14
C GLN A 98 -36.17 31.90 -12.21
N ALA A 99 -35.53 30.81 -11.76
CA ALA A 99 -34.90 29.84 -12.63
C ALA A 99 -35.88 28.75 -13.12
N ILE A 100 -35.65 28.24 -14.32
CA ILE A 100 -36.38 27.09 -14.87
C ILE A 100 -35.96 25.83 -14.10
N PRO A 101 -36.87 24.96 -13.63
CA PRO A 101 -36.51 23.71 -12.98
C PRO A 101 -35.63 22.83 -13.87
N PHE A 102 -34.65 22.13 -13.30
CA PHE A 102 -33.67 21.32 -14.02
C PHE A 102 -34.30 20.46 -15.14
N ARG A 103 -35.35 19.71 -14.81
CA ARG A 103 -36.00 18.79 -15.76
C ARG A 103 -36.78 19.50 -16.87
N GLN A 104 -37.10 20.78 -16.71
CA GLN A 104 -37.80 21.59 -17.68
C GLN A 104 -36.87 22.51 -18.50
N ASN A 105 -35.60 22.60 -18.11
CA ASN A 105 -34.62 23.40 -18.83
C ASN A 105 -34.05 22.59 -19.99
N GLU A 106 -34.65 22.76 -21.19
CA GLU A 106 -34.25 22.00 -22.38
C GLU A 106 -32.76 22.16 -22.74
N ALA A 107 -32.21 23.37 -22.59
CA ALA A 107 -30.83 23.63 -22.90
C ALA A 107 -29.87 22.81 -21.98
N VAL A 108 -30.18 22.80 -20.69
CA VAL A 108 -29.43 22.00 -19.72
C VAL A 108 -29.58 20.49 -20.00
N GLN A 109 -30.80 20.03 -20.34
CA GLN A 109 -31.02 18.62 -20.69
C GLN A 109 -30.26 18.22 -21.96
N GLN A 110 -30.10 19.10 -22.95
CA GLN A 110 -29.29 18.85 -24.14
C GLN A 110 -27.79 18.72 -23.80
N ILE A 111 -27.27 19.59 -22.92
CA ILE A 111 -25.88 19.50 -22.43
C ILE A 111 -25.66 18.15 -21.75
N VAL A 112 -26.55 17.73 -20.87
CA VAL A 112 -26.46 16.45 -20.15
C VAL A 112 -26.50 15.26 -21.12
N ALA A 113 -27.43 15.27 -22.08
CA ALA A 113 -27.56 14.21 -23.08
C ALA A 113 -26.29 14.08 -23.94
N ALA A 114 -25.72 15.19 -24.39
CA ALA A 114 -24.48 15.21 -25.16
C ALA A 114 -23.29 14.69 -24.34
N ALA A 115 -23.16 15.12 -23.09
CA ALA A 115 -22.09 14.67 -22.19
C ALA A 115 -22.19 13.16 -21.90
N VAL A 116 -23.39 12.64 -21.66
CA VAL A 116 -23.64 11.21 -21.46
C VAL A 116 -23.22 10.41 -22.69
N GLN A 117 -23.67 10.85 -23.90
CA GLN A 117 -23.33 10.16 -25.13
C GLN A 117 -21.82 10.13 -25.40
N LEU A 118 -21.11 11.25 -25.19
CA LEU A 118 -19.65 11.32 -25.31
C LEU A 118 -18.96 10.37 -24.34
N ALA A 119 -19.35 10.40 -23.07
CA ALA A 119 -18.74 9.56 -22.05
C ALA A 119 -18.98 8.05 -22.29
N GLU A 120 -20.17 7.66 -22.78
CA GLU A 120 -20.47 6.27 -23.17
C GLU A 120 -19.61 5.83 -24.37
N ASN A 121 -19.43 6.69 -25.37
CA ASN A 121 -18.57 6.42 -26.52
C ASN A 121 -17.10 6.28 -26.10
N ASP A 122 -16.63 7.18 -25.24
CA ASP A 122 -15.26 7.16 -24.74
C ASP A 122 -14.99 5.93 -23.89
N LEU A 123 -15.90 5.55 -23.01
CA LEU A 123 -15.78 4.31 -22.24
C LEU A 123 -15.72 3.08 -23.16
N SER A 124 -16.53 3.06 -24.22
CA SER A 124 -16.48 2.03 -25.23
C SER A 124 -15.13 2.00 -25.96
N ASN A 125 -14.61 3.15 -26.38
CA ASN A 125 -13.32 3.27 -27.06
C ASN A 125 -12.16 2.86 -26.14
N ILE A 126 -12.15 3.31 -24.89
CA ILE A 126 -11.13 2.92 -23.91
C ILE A 126 -11.10 1.40 -23.73
N THR A 127 -12.25 0.73 -23.72
CA THR A 127 -12.29 -0.74 -23.57
C THR A 127 -11.84 -1.50 -24.82
N GLN A 128 -11.79 -0.87 -25.99
CA GLN A 128 -11.26 -1.48 -27.23
C GLN A 128 -9.72 -1.45 -27.30
N THR A 129 -9.09 -0.54 -26.58
CA THR A 129 -7.63 -0.36 -26.54
C THR A 129 -6.98 -0.98 -25.30
N ILE A 130 -7.64 -1.99 -24.72
CA ILE A 130 -7.14 -2.72 -23.56
C ILE A 130 -5.95 -3.59 -23.94
N GLY A 131 -4.91 -3.53 -23.11
CA GLY A 131 -3.73 -4.37 -23.21
C GLY A 131 -3.07 -4.59 -21.86
N MET A 132 -1.86 -5.09 -21.88
CA MET A 132 -1.01 -5.28 -20.71
C MET A 132 0.40 -4.76 -20.99
N VAL A 133 1.22 -4.69 -19.96
CA VAL A 133 2.62 -4.28 -20.08
C VAL A 133 3.50 -5.46 -19.71
N ASP A 134 4.46 -5.77 -20.58
CA ASP A 134 5.44 -6.82 -20.32
C ASP A 134 6.43 -6.44 -19.19
N PRO A 135 7.27 -7.37 -18.71
CA PRO A 135 8.27 -7.07 -17.66
C PRO A 135 9.22 -5.91 -17.99
N TYR A 136 9.43 -5.63 -19.28
CA TYR A 136 10.31 -4.56 -19.77
C TYR A 136 9.60 -3.21 -19.93
N GLY A 137 8.30 -3.14 -19.64
CA GLY A 137 7.52 -1.91 -19.76
C GLY A 137 6.90 -1.69 -21.15
N ARG A 138 6.96 -2.65 -22.06
CA ARG A 138 6.39 -2.52 -23.42
C ARG A 138 4.91 -2.86 -23.41
N ALA A 139 4.13 -2.02 -24.08
CA ALA A 139 2.70 -2.24 -24.24
C ALA A 139 2.41 -3.39 -25.21
N LEU A 140 1.55 -4.31 -24.80
CA LEU A 140 1.14 -5.48 -25.60
C LEU A 140 -0.38 -5.52 -25.72
N PRO A 141 -0.93 -5.81 -26.92
CA PRO A 141 -2.33 -6.17 -27.07
C PRO A 141 -2.71 -7.33 -26.16
N LEU A 142 -3.94 -7.33 -25.67
CA LEU A 142 -4.41 -8.33 -24.71
C LEU A 142 -4.15 -9.78 -25.18
N ARG A 143 -4.38 -10.08 -26.46
CA ARG A 143 -4.13 -11.41 -27.05
C ARG A 143 -2.66 -11.82 -26.94
N ASP A 144 -1.75 -10.90 -27.23
CA ASP A 144 -0.32 -11.19 -27.20
C ASP A 144 0.20 -11.32 -25.78
N ALA A 145 -0.34 -10.54 -24.86
CA ALA A 145 -0.06 -10.68 -23.43
C ALA A 145 -0.49 -12.06 -22.90
N TYR A 146 -1.68 -12.54 -23.26
CA TYR A 146 -2.15 -13.88 -22.92
C TYR A 146 -1.23 -14.96 -23.47
N ARG A 147 -0.94 -14.90 -24.78
CA ARG A 147 -0.04 -15.85 -25.42
C ARG A 147 1.33 -15.89 -24.73
N ASN A 148 1.95 -14.73 -24.54
CA ASN A 148 3.30 -14.64 -23.98
C ASN A 148 3.37 -15.17 -22.54
N CYS A 149 2.37 -14.91 -21.70
CA CYS A 149 2.33 -15.44 -20.35
C CYS A 149 2.15 -16.96 -20.30
N MET A 150 1.29 -17.51 -21.19
CA MET A 150 1.08 -18.96 -21.29
C MET A 150 2.33 -19.67 -21.84
N ASP A 151 2.92 -19.16 -22.91
CA ASP A 151 4.15 -19.70 -23.51
C ASP A 151 5.31 -19.68 -22.50
N PHE A 152 5.46 -18.59 -21.75
CA PHE A 152 6.49 -18.49 -20.72
C PHE A 152 6.30 -19.56 -19.64
N ALA A 153 5.10 -19.71 -19.09
CA ALA A 153 4.83 -20.71 -18.06
C ALA A 153 5.09 -22.15 -18.57
N PHE A 154 4.59 -22.46 -19.77
CA PHE A 154 4.85 -23.75 -20.40
C PHE A 154 6.35 -24.03 -20.60
N MET A 155 7.08 -23.08 -21.18
CA MET A 155 8.52 -23.23 -21.43
C MET A 155 9.32 -23.45 -20.14
N GLN A 156 9.04 -22.68 -19.10
CA GLN A 156 9.77 -22.81 -17.83
C GLN A 156 9.60 -24.19 -17.19
N VAL A 157 8.38 -24.74 -17.22
CA VAL A 157 8.09 -26.05 -16.67
C VAL A 157 8.56 -27.18 -17.57
N SER A 158 8.26 -27.14 -18.87
CA SER A 158 8.57 -28.21 -19.82
C SER A 158 10.07 -28.42 -20.05
N THR A 159 10.87 -27.37 -19.91
CA THR A 159 12.33 -27.44 -20.00
C THR A 159 13.01 -27.76 -18.65
N GLY A 160 12.26 -27.77 -17.55
CA GLY A 160 12.81 -27.93 -16.20
C GLY A 160 13.59 -26.70 -15.69
N ALA A 161 13.46 -25.54 -16.37
CA ALA A 161 14.13 -24.31 -15.94
C ALA A 161 13.58 -23.75 -14.62
N ALA A 162 12.31 -24.04 -14.30
CA ALA A 162 11.68 -23.72 -13.04
C ALA A 162 10.66 -24.79 -12.64
N ASP A 163 10.45 -24.97 -11.33
CA ASP A 163 9.32 -25.74 -10.85
C ASP A 163 7.99 -25.05 -11.20
N TYR A 164 6.89 -25.81 -11.12
CA TYR A 164 5.57 -25.32 -11.50
C TYR A 164 5.19 -24.01 -10.78
N ASN A 165 5.33 -23.96 -9.45
CA ASN A 165 4.93 -22.80 -8.67
C ASN A 165 5.78 -21.57 -9.01
N THR A 166 7.10 -21.75 -9.16
CA THR A 166 8.01 -20.67 -9.58
C THR A 166 7.67 -20.15 -10.97
N ALA A 167 7.40 -21.03 -11.93
CA ALA A 167 7.02 -20.64 -13.30
C ALA A 167 5.71 -19.84 -13.32
N ILE A 168 4.68 -20.29 -12.58
CA ILE A 168 3.41 -19.58 -12.48
C ILE A 168 3.58 -18.22 -11.81
N ARG A 169 4.32 -18.14 -10.68
CA ARG A 169 4.63 -16.88 -9.99
C ARG A 169 5.31 -15.87 -10.91
N GLN A 170 6.28 -16.31 -11.70
CA GLN A 170 7.00 -15.45 -12.64
C GLN A 170 6.08 -14.97 -13.78
N ALA A 171 5.29 -15.87 -14.36
CA ALA A 171 4.36 -15.55 -15.44
C ALA A 171 3.26 -14.57 -15.00
N THR A 172 2.77 -14.70 -13.77
CA THR A 172 1.68 -13.87 -13.24
C THR A 172 2.15 -12.62 -12.46
N LYS A 173 3.46 -12.49 -12.22
CA LYS A 173 4.06 -11.44 -11.38
C LYS A 173 3.54 -10.03 -11.66
N ASN A 174 3.34 -9.69 -12.90
CA ASN A 174 2.94 -8.35 -13.31
C ASN A 174 1.42 -8.17 -13.43
N LEU A 175 0.62 -9.25 -13.34
CA LEU A 175 -0.83 -9.19 -13.55
C LEU A 175 -1.52 -8.31 -12.50
N ALA A 176 -1.24 -8.55 -11.22
CA ALA A 176 -1.85 -7.79 -10.12
C ALA A 176 -1.19 -6.41 -9.94
N ASP A 177 0.11 -6.30 -10.22
CA ASP A 177 0.89 -5.09 -9.99
C ASP A 177 0.69 -4.03 -11.06
N ARG A 178 0.76 -4.45 -12.32
CA ARG A 178 0.60 -3.56 -13.47
C ARG A 178 -0.81 -3.58 -14.04
N GLY A 179 -1.53 -4.69 -13.85
CA GLY A 179 -2.92 -4.87 -14.20
C GLY A 179 -3.20 -4.68 -15.68
N VAL A 180 -4.48 -4.48 -15.97
CA VAL A 180 -4.98 -4.16 -17.31
C VAL A 180 -4.75 -2.68 -17.58
N ARG A 181 -4.27 -2.38 -18.80
CA ARG A 181 -3.90 -1.03 -19.22
C ARG A 181 -4.81 -0.55 -20.35
N TRP A 182 -5.11 0.73 -20.34
CA TRP A 182 -5.41 1.48 -21.54
C TRP A 182 -4.10 1.82 -22.24
N ILE A 183 -4.05 1.60 -23.54
CA ILE A 183 -2.86 1.80 -24.34
C ILE A 183 -3.19 2.68 -25.54
N ASP A 184 -2.44 3.75 -25.69
CA ASP A 184 -2.31 4.47 -26.95
C ASP A 184 -1.21 3.77 -27.77
N TYR A 185 -1.61 2.99 -28.75
CA TYR A 185 -0.67 2.21 -29.56
C TYR A 185 0.16 3.08 -30.52
N GLU A 186 -0.28 4.30 -30.79
CA GLU A 186 0.44 5.22 -31.67
C GLU A 186 1.62 5.87 -30.93
N SER A 187 1.37 6.40 -29.74
CA SER A 187 2.41 7.05 -28.91
C SER A 187 3.14 6.10 -27.97
N GLY A 188 2.63 4.89 -27.75
CA GLY A 188 3.12 3.94 -26.74
C GLY A 188 2.79 4.32 -25.31
N VAL A 189 2.08 5.42 -25.08
CA VAL A 189 1.64 5.85 -23.75
C VAL A 189 0.60 4.88 -23.19
N HIS A 190 0.75 4.50 -21.94
CA HIS A 190 -0.19 3.62 -21.26
C HIS A 190 -0.41 4.01 -19.80
N THR A 191 -1.62 3.74 -19.30
CA THR A 191 -1.98 3.94 -17.90
C THR A 191 -2.91 2.81 -17.43
N SER A 192 -3.16 2.67 -16.12
CA SER A 192 -4.14 1.70 -15.67
C SER A 192 -5.52 2.02 -16.26
N LEU A 193 -6.30 0.97 -16.56
CA LEU A 193 -7.63 1.15 -17.14
C LEU A 193 -8.53 2.00 -16.25
N GLU A 194 -8.50 1.77 -14.92
CA GLU A 194 -9.28 2.55 -13.96
C GLU A 194 -8.87 4.03 -13.96
N ALA A 195 -7.56 4.31 -14.04
CA ALA A 195 -7.08 5.70 -14.08
C ALA A 195 -7.43 6.39 -15.40
N ALA A 196 -7.44 5.65 -16.52
CA ALA A 196 -7.88 6.19 -17.81
C ALA A 196 -9.36 6.56 -17.77
N VAL A 197 -10.21 5.63 -17.30
CA VAL A 197 -11.66 5.86 -17.21
C VAL A 197 -11.98 6.95 -16.21
N ARG A 198 -11.36 6.95 -15.03
CA ARG A 198 -11.55 8.04 -14.08
C ARG A 198 -11.23 9.40 -14.67
N ARG A 199 -10.07 9.54 -15.34
CA ARG A 199 -9.69 10.82 -15.97
C ARG A 199 -10.68 11.26 -17.02
N ASN A 200 -11.14 10.33 -17.85
CA ASN A 200 -12.10 10.61 -18.90
C ASN A 200 -13.46 11.02 -18.32
N VAL A 201 -14.01 10.22 -17.40
CA VAL A 201 -15.31 10.49 -16.77
C VAL A 201 -15.29 11.79 -15.97
N MET A 202 -14.24 12.02 -15.16
CA MET A 202 -14.12 13.25 -14.37
C MET A 202 -13.86 14.47 -15.24
N GLY A 203 -13.12 14.33 -16.34
CA GLY A 203 -12.92 15.39 -17.33
C GLY A 203 -14.24 15.74 -18.04
N GLY A 204 -14.98 14.74 -18.51
CA GLY A 204 -16.29 14.92 -19.12
C GLY A 204 -17.33 15.54 -18.16
N LEU A 205 -17.33 15.08 -16.89
CA LEU A 205 -18.15 15.65 -15.83
C LEU A 205 -17.81 17.13 -15.59
N GLY A 206 -16.53 17.46 -15.50
CA GLY A 206 -16.05 18.84 -15.31
C GLY A 206 -16.51 19.75 -16.44
N LEU A 207 -16.31 19.33 -17.69
CA LEU A 207 -16.78 20.08 -18.86
C LEU A 207 -18.31 20.25 -18.91
N MET A 208 -19.06 19.21 -18.56
CA MET A 208 -20.51 19.28 -18.47
C MET A 208 -20.95 20.30 -17.42
N GLN A 209 -20.35 20.27 -16.24
CA GLN A 209 -20.64 21.23 -15.16
C GLN A 209 -20.25 22.65 -15.57
N GLU A 210 -19.10 22.84 -16.20
CA GLU A 210 -18.66 24.15 -16.72
C GLU A 210 -19.68 24.70 -17.71
N GLN A 211 -20.18 23.89 -18.65
CA GLN A 211 -21.23 24.32 -19.61
C GLN A 211 -22.56 24.64 -18.94
N ILE A 212 -22.98 23.85 -17.95
CA ILE A 212 -24.18 24.12 -17.18
C ILE A 212 -24.06 25.42 -16.39
N SER A 213 -22.94 25.63 -15.71
CA SER A 213 -22.69 26.85 -14.93
C SER A 213 -22.53 28.08 -15.82
N GLN A 214 -21.88 27.95 -16.98
CA GLN A 214 -21.83 29.04 -17.98
C GLN A 214 -23.23 29.38 -18.50
N ARG A 215 -24.03 28.37 -18.80
CA ARG A 215 -25.42 28.62 -19.21
C ARG A 215 -26.24 29.32 -18.12
N THR A 216 -26.06 28.90 -16.86
CA THR A 216 -26.72 29.56 -15.72
C THR A 216 -26.22 30.99 -15.54
N HIS A 217 -24.91 31.23 -15.70
CA HIS A 217 -24.31 32.56 -15.69
C HIS A 217 -24.96 33.50 -16.70
N ASP A 218 -25.06 33.05 -17.96
CA ASP A 218 -25.60 33.85 -19.05
C ASP A 218 -27.12 34.11 -18.90
N ASP A 219 -27.89 33.06 -18.54
CA ASP A 219 -29.34 33.14 -18.36
C ASP A 219 -29.76 34.06 -17.20
N LEU A 220 -28.89 34.18 -16.18
CA LEU A 220 -29.21 34.91 -14.96
C LEU A 220 -28.47 36.25 -14.84
N GLY A 221 -27.66 36.62 -15.85
CA GLY A 221 -26.95 37.89 -15.91
C GLY A 221 -25.88 38.02 -14.84
N ALA A 222 -25.17 36.93 -14.52
CA ALA A 222 -24.00 36.95 -13.66
C ALA A 222 -22.83 37.70 -14.36
N ASP A 223 -21.88 38.23 -13.58
CA ASP A 223 -20.74 39.02 -14.06
C ASP A 223 -19.41 38.59 -13.38
N GLY A 224 -19.47 37.48 -12.66
CA GLY A 224 -18.30 36.95 -11.98
C GLY A 224 -18.47 35.48 -11.49
N TRP A 225 -17.43 34.99 -10.90
CA TRP A 225 -17.30 33.61 -10.41
C TRP A 225 -16.74 33.57 -9.01
N GLU A 226 -17.28 32.67 -8.18
CA GLU A 226 -16.68 32.31 -6.90
C GLU A 226 -16.13 30.89 -6.98
N ILE A 227 -14.88 30.70 -6.57
CA ILE A 227 -14.23 29.39 -6.50
C ILE A 227 -14.53 28.78 -5.13
N ASP A 228 -15.06 27.56 -5.10
CA ASP A 228 -15.30 26.85 -3.85
C ASP A 228 -13.99 26.60 -3.08
N ALA A 229 -14.10 26.52 -1.75
CA ALA A 229 -12.97 26.16 -0.88
C ALA A 229 -13.21 24.82 -0.18
N HIS A 230 -12.14 24.10 0.04
CA HIS A 230 -12.16 22.87 0.81
C HIS A 230 -10.88 22.66 1.60
N ASN A 231 -10.97 21.91 2.72
CA ASN A 231 -9.80 21.51 3.50
C ASN A 231 -8.85 20.65 2.65
N ASN A 232 -7.56 20.73 2.98
CA ASN A 232 -6.51 19.93 2.35
C ASN A 232 -6.39 20.20 0.83
N SER A 233 -6.57 21.44 0.42
CA SER A 233 -6.37 21.89 -0.95
C SER A 233 -4.93 21.69 -1.40
N ALA A 234 -4.76 21.47 -2.70
CA ALA A 234 -3.42 21.41 -3.30
C ALA A 234 -2.74 22.80 -3.27
N PRO A 235 -1.40 22.84 -3.15
CA PRO A 235 -0.67 24.11 -2.99
C PRO A 235 -0.88 25.13 -4.13
N ASP A 236 -1.17 24.67 -5.34
CA ASP A 236 -1.45 25.52 -6.50
C ASP A 236 -2.87 26.11 -6.49
N HIS A 237 -3.81 25.50 -5.78
CA HIS A 237 -5.20 25.96 -5.69
C HIS A 237 -5.52 26.63 -4.34
N GLU A 238 -4.75 26.38 -3.31
CA GLU A 238 -5.02 26.95 -1.98
C GLU A 238 -5.07 28.48 -1.97
N PRO A 239 -4.20 29.23 -2.70
CA PRO A 239 -4.23 30.70 -2.71
C PRO A 239 -5.45 31.30 -3.39
N ILE A 240 -6.13 30.54 -4.26
CA ILE A 240 -7.21 31.05 -5.12
C ILE A 240 -8.61 30.63 -4.69
N GLN A 241 -8.71 29.60 -3.83
CA GLN A 241 -10.00 29.07 -3.38
C GLN A 241 -10.77 30.07 -2.49
N GLY A 242 -12.09 29.98 -2.49
CA GLY A 242 -13.01 30.75 -1.64
C GLY A 242 -13.08 32.24 -2.02
N LYS A 243 -12.58 32.64 -3.19
CA LYS A 243 -12.54 34.03 -3.63
C LYS A 243 -13.46 34.28 -4.81
N GLN A 244 -13.95 35.52 -4.89
CA GLN A 244 -14.77 36.01 -5.98
C GLN A 244 -13.89 36.73 -7.01
N TYR A 245 -14.15 36.50 -8.29
CA TYR A 245 -13.41 37.05 -9.42
C TYR A 245 -14.35 37.57 -10.49
N PRO A 246 -14.11 38.76 -11.07
CA PRO A 246 -14.77 39.19 -12.30
C PRO A 246 -14.48 38.20 -13.44
N ASP A 247 -15.38 38.11 -14.43
CA ASP A 247 -15.26 37.16 -15.55
C ASP A 247 -13.90 37.13 -16.22
N ALA A 248 -13.34 38.29 -16.57
CA ALA A 248 -12.06 38.38 -17.26
C ALA A 248 -10.91 37.88 -16.39
N GLU A 249 -10.94 38.18 -15.08
CA GLU A 249 -9.92 37.74 -14.14
C GLU A 249 -10.00 36.23 -13.89
N TYR A 250 -11.22 35.69 -13.70
CA TYR A 250 -11.44 34.26 -13.55
C TYR A 250 -10.95 33.47 -14.77
N GLN A 251 -11.29 33.93 -15.98
CA GLN A 251 -10.83 33.26 -17.20
C GLN A 251 -9.32 33.28 -17.35
N ALA A 252 -8.67 34.43 -17.09
CA ALA A 252 -7.22 34.54 -17.13
C ALA A 252 -6.56 33.64 -16.09
N LEU A 253 -7.06 33.64 -14.85
CA LEU A 253 -6.59 32.78 -13.77
C LEU A 253 -6.73 31.30 -14.13
N ASN A 254 -7.94 30.87 -14.51
CA ASN A 254 -8.23 29.46 -14.80
C ASN A 254 -7.39 28.93 -15.98
N ASN A 255 -7.13 29.77 -16.99
CA ASN A 255 -6.30 29.42 -18.14
C ASN A 255 -4.79 29.35 -17.79
N SER A 256 -4.36 30.03 -16.74
CA SER A 256 -2.95 29.98 -16.26
C SER A 256 -2.63 28.72 -15.44
N LEU A 257 -3.64 28.04 -14.91
CA LEU A 257 -3.46 26.86 -14.07
C LEU A 257 -3.08 25.64 -14.89
N VAL A 258 -2.10 24.88 -14.42
CA VAL A 258 -1.76 23.54 -14.97
C VAL A 258 -2.95 22.60 -14.86
N ARG A 259 -3.70 22.72 -13.77
CA ARG A 259 -4.94 21.99 -13.52
C ARG A 259 -6.07 23.01 -13.41
N ARG A 260 -6.86 23.17 -14.47
CA ARG A 260 -8.01 24.07 -14.47
C ARG A 260 -9.03 23.68 -13.40
N ILE A 261 -9.71 24.65 -12.84
CA ILE A 261 -10.82 24.46 -11.91
C ILE A 261 -11.91 23.59 -12.58
N GLY A 262 -12.43 22.60 -11.84
CA GLY A 262 -13.45 21.69 -12.33
C GLY A 262 -12.94 20.54 -13.21
N THR A 263 -11.66 20.52 -13.58
CA THR A 263 -11.07 19.46 -14.43
C THR A 263 -10.18 18.51 -13.64
N LEU A 264 -9.88 17.32 -14.23
CA LEU A 264 -8.88 16.33 -13.85
C LEU A 264 -8.42 16.36 -12.37
N ASN A 265 -9.09 15.68 -11.48
CA ASN A 265 -8.72 15.56 -10.07
C ASN A 265 -8.67 16.87 -9.24
N CYS A 266 -9.10 18.00 -9.81
CA CYS A 266 -9.34 19.20 -9.04
C CYS A 266 -10.56 18.98 -8.14
N GLY A 267 -10.45 19.32 -6.86
CA GLY A 267 -11.56 19.26 -5.90
C GLY A 267 -12.39 20.53 -5.88
N HIS A 268 -11.97 21.54 -6.64
CA HIS A 268 -12.62 22.83 -6.71
C HIS A 268 -13.61 22.89 -7.86
N SER A 269 -14.65 23.66 -7.63
CA SER A 269 -15.60 24.10 -8.63
C SER A 269 -15.72 25.63 -8.58
N ALA A 270 -16.28 26.24 -9.63
CA ALA A 270 -16.61 27.65 -9.63
C ALA A 270 -18.08 27.80 -9.99
N HIS A 271 -18.76 28.70 -9.35
CA HIS A 271 -20.18 29.00 -9.59
C HIS A 271 -20.39 30.46 -9.92
N PRO A 272 -21.42 30.76 -10.75
CA PRO A 272 -21.70 32.14 -11.17
C PRO A 272 -22.19 32.98 -10.00
N ILE A 273 -21.78 34.24 -9.99
CA ILE A 273 -22.19 35.25 -9.00
C ILE A 273 -22.50 36.58 -9.66
N ILE A 274 -23.20 37.46 -8.93
CA ILE A 274 -23.32 38.88 -9.24
C ILE A 274 -22.42 39.63 -8.27
N LEU A 275 -21.40 40.28 -8.81
CA LEU A 275 -20.39 41.02 -8.02
C LEU A 275 -21.07 42.14 -7.21
N GLY A 276 -20.66 42.25 -5.95
CA GLY A 276 -21.23 43.25 -5.03
C GLY A 276 -22.65 42.94 -4.54
N VAL A 277 -23.30 41.88 -5.05
CA VAL A 277 -24.66 41.42 -4.63
C VAL A 277 -24.55 40.04 -3.98
N SER A 278 -23.89 39.11 -4.63
CA SER A 278 -23.68 37.76 -4.08
C SER A 278 -22.76 37.79 -2.85
N ILE A 279 -23.24 37.21 -1.75
CA ILE A 279 -22.49 37.17 -0.51
C ILE A 279 -21.39 36.08 -0.65
N PRO A 280 -20.12 36.39 -0.36
CA PRO A 280 -19.06 35.38 -0.35
C PRO A 280 -19.41 34.20 0.59
N GLN A 281 -19.20 32.97 0.13
CA GLN A 281 -19.51 31.77 0.92
C GLN A 281 -18.54 31.56 2.08
N TYR A 282 -17.33 32.10 1.96
CA TYR A 282 -16.26 31.92 2.93
C TYR A 282 -15.74 33.25 3.44
N SER A 283 -15.61 33.39 4.76
CA SER A 283 -14.93 34.54 5.34
C SER A 283 -13.40 34.40 5.22
N PRO A 284 -12.64 35.51 5.26
CA PRO A 284 -11.18 35.46 5.28
C PRO A 284 -10.64 34.60 6.44
N GLU A 285 -11.29 34.64 7.61
CA GLU A 285 -10.93 33.88 8.78
C GLU A 285 -11.16 32.37 8.59
N GLU A 286 -12.18 31.98 7.84
CA GLU A 286 -12.44 30.57 7.48
C GLU A 286 -11.37 30.05 6.54
N LEU A 287 -11.03 30.81 5.51
CA LEU A 287 -9.98 30.44 4.58
C LEU A 287 -8.61 30.30 5.27
N GLU A 288 -8.29 31.24 6.16
CA GLU A 288 -7.07 31.19 6.94
C GLU A 288 -7.03 29.97 7.87
N ARG A 289 -8.16 29.63 8.53
CA ARG A 289 -8.24 28.40 9.34
C ARG A 289 -8.05 27.13 8.50
N MET A 290 -8.60 27.09 7.27
CA MET A 290 -8.39 25.96 6.35
C MET A 290 -6.91 25.83 5.98
N ARG A 291 -6.24 26.94 5.69
CA ARG A 291 -4.81 26.98 5.38
C ARG A 291 -3.96 26.50 6.56
N GLN A 292 -4.18 27.06 7.75
CA GLN A 292 -3.45 26.66 8.96
C GLN A 292 -3.64 25.16 9.26
N LYS A 293 -4.85 24.65 9.17
CA LYS A 293 -5.13 23.23 9.36
C LYS A 293 -4.43 22.34 8.32
N ASN A 294 -4.30 22.81 7.08
CA ASN A 294 -3.55 22.10 6.05
C ASN A 294 -2.04 22.08 6.38
N GLU A 295 -1.49 23.20 6.83
CA GLU A 295 -0.08 23.30 7.23
C GLU A 295 0.24 22.51 8.50
N GLU A 296 -0.62 22.57 9.52
CA GLU A 296 -0.48 21.79 10.76
C GLU A 296 -0.40 20.28 10.49
N GLY A 297 -1.21 19.79 9.58
CA GLY A 297 -1.18 18.42 9.10
C GLY A 297 -1.08 17.37 10.21
N VAL A 298 -0.19 16.37 10.02
CA VAL A 298 0.04 15.28 10.98
C VAL A 298 1.48 14.81 10.96
N THR A 299 2.05 14.53 12.13
CA THR A 299 3.31 13.79 12.25
C THR A 299 3.01 12.32 12.52
N TYR A 300 3.46 11.45 11.62
CA TYR A 300 3.26 10.01 11.71
C TYR A 300 4.57 9.27 11.47
N GLN A 301 4.97 8.42 12.40
CA GLN A 301 6.25 7.67 12.37
C GLN A 301 7.46 8.60 12.09
N GLY A 302 7.52 9.73 12.78
CA GLY A 302 8.61 10.70 12.68
C GLY A 302 8.62 11.57 11.41
N LYS A 303 7.66 11.38 10.49
CA LYS A 303 7.51 12.19 9.28
C LYS A 303 6.29 13.09 9.37
N HIS A 304 6.50 14.38 9.08
CA HIS A 304 5.41 15.34 8.95
C HIS A 304 4.76 15.25 7.56
N TYR A 305 3.44 15.36 7.52
CA TYR A 305 2.60 15.43 6.32
C TYR A 305 1.64 16.61 6.47
N THR A 306 1.58 17.49 5.49
CA THR A 306 0.49 18.47 5.40
C THR A 306 -0.85 17.75 5.24
N GLY A 307 -1.97 18.43 5.46
CA GLY A 307 -3.30 17.83 5.26
C GLY A 307 -3.48 17.28 3.84
N TYR A 308 -3.00 18.01 2.82
CA TYR A 308 -2.98 17.54 1.43
C TYR A 308 -2.12 16.27 1.26
N GLU A 309 -0.89 16.27 1.75
CA GLU A 309 0.00 15.11 1.66
C GLU A 309 -0.54 13.89 2.40
N ALA A 310 -1.21 14.11 3.55
CA ALA A 310 -1.89 13.04 4.30
C ALA A 310 -3.00 12.39 3.47
N THR A 311 -3.83 13.19 2.76
CA THR A 311 -4.84 12.64 1.85
C THR A 311 -4.21 11.85 0.69
N GLN A 312 -3.08 12.33 0.14
CA GLN A 312 -2.36 11.60 -0.93
C GLN A 312 -1.75 10.28 -0.42
N ARG A 313 -1.25 10.25 0.82
CA ARG A 313 -0.77 9.00 1.44
C ARG A 313 -1.91 8.03 1.66
N GLN A 314 -3.06 8.47 2.17
CA GLN A 314 -4.23 7.63 2.34
C GLN A 314 -4.65 6.98 1.02
N ARG A 315 -4.73 7.74 -0.08
CA ARG A 315 -5.04 7.21 -1.42
C ARG A 315 -4.02 6.18 -1.93
N ARG A 316 -2.74 6.38 -1.62
CA ARG A 316 -1.69 5.39 -1.95
C ARG A 316 -1.88 4.08 -1.20
N LEU A 317 -2.30 4.13 0.07
CA LEU A 317 -2.62 2.93 0.87
C LEU A 317 -3.85 2.20 0.30
N GLU A 318 -4.91 2.92 -0.06
CA GLU A 318 -6.10 2.35 -0.72
C GLU A 318 -5.74 1.64 -2.03
N ALA A 319 -4.93 2.27 -2.86
CA ALA A 319 -4.43 1.65 -4.10
C ALA A 319 -3.57 0.40 -3.82
N SER A 320 -2.78 0.42 -2.74
CA SER A 320 -1.96 -0.73 -2.33
C SER A 320 -2.82 -1.88 -1.82
N ILE A 321 -3.90 -1.60 -1.07
CA ILE A 321 -4.89 -2.59 -0.62
C ILE A 321 -5.58 -3.22 -1.83
N ARG A 322 -6.06 -2.43 -2.82
CA ARG A 322 -6.66 -2.98 -4.05
C ARG A 322 -5.69 -3.90 -4.78
N ARG A 323 -4.44 -3.47 -4.94
CA ARG A 323 -3.40 -4.28 -5.58
C ARG A 323 -3.17 -5.60 -4.84
N GLN A 324 -3.13 -5.55 -3.50
CA GLN A 324 -2.94 -6.73 -2.68
C GLN A 324 -4.12 -7.71 -2.75
N LYS A 325 -5.36 -7.19 -2.76
CA LYS A 325 -6.56 -8.00 -3.00
C LYS A 325 -6.51 -8.70 -4.37
N ARG A 326 -6.06 -8.01 -5.43
CA ARG A 326 -5.90 -8.60 -6.76
C ARG A 326 -4.82 -9.68 -6.80
N ARG A 327 -3.71 -9.50 -6.06
CA ARG A 327 -2.69 -10.56 -5.91
C ARG A 327 -3.29 -11.82 -5.31
N ILE A 328 -4.06 -11.69 -4.24
CA ILE A 328 -4.76 -12.82 -3.62
C ILE A 328 -5.66 -13.55 -4.63
N LEU A 329 -6.44 -12.81 -5.43
CA LEU A 329 -7.28 -13.39 -6.46
C LEU A 329 -6.49 -14.10 -7.57
N VAL A 330 -5.30 -13.59 -7.91
CA VAL A 330 -4.37 -14.23 -8.86
C VAL A 330 -3.83 -15.52 -8.28
N ASP A 331 -3.33 -15.48 -7.03
CA ASP A 331 -2.74 -16.65 -6.35
C ASP A 331 -3.80 -17.75 -6.13
N GLU A 332 -5.02 -17.38 -5.73
CA GLU A 332 -6.16 -18.31 -5.63
C GLU A 332 -6.49 -18.93 -6.99
N ALA A 333 -6.54 -18.12 -8.05
CA ALA A 333 -6.84 -18.59 -9.40
C ALA A 333 -5.73 -19.46 -9.99
N ALA A 334 -4.48 -19.22 -9.62
CA ALA A 334 -3.30 -19.99 -10.01
C ALA A 334 -3.11 -21.28 -9.17
N GLY A 335 -3.77 -21.39 -8.00
CA GLY A 335 -3.62 -22.50 -7.07
C GLY A 335 -2.32 -22.47 -6.26
N ASP A 336 -1.68 -21.32 -6.10
CA ASP A 336 -0.44 -21.14 -5.34
C ASP A 336 -0.74 -20.88 -3.86
N ALA A 337 -0.90 -21.95 -3.07
CA ALA A 337 -1.32 -21.87 -1.68
C ALA A 337 -0.31 -21.11 -0.78
N GLU A 338 0.99 -21.27 -1.00
CA GLU A 338 2.05 -20.60 -0.21
C GLU A 338 2.05 -19.09 -0.44
N LYS A 339 1.99 -18.70 -1.71
CA LYS A 339 1.96 -17.30 -2.09
C LYS A 339 0.65 -16.64 -1.67
N LEU A 340 -0.47 -17.35 -1.80
CA LEU A 340 -1.78 -16.94 -1.34
C LEU A 340 -1.76 -16.59 0.16
N GLN A 341 -1.23 -17.48 1.01
CA GLN A 341 -1.12 -17.21 2.45
C GLN A 341 -0.25 -15.96 2.73
N THR A 342 0.89 -15.84 2.07
CA THR A 342 1.78 -14.68 2.21
C THR A 342 1.06 -13.37 1.85
N ASP A 343 0.32 -13.36 0.74
CA ASP A 343 -0.37 -12.15 0.27
C ASP A 343 -1.64 -11.83 1.08
N GLN A 344 -2.28 -12.83 1.67
CA GLN A 344 -3.35 -12.65 2.66
C GLN A 344 -2.85 -11.96 3.93
N ILE A 345 -1.70 -12.36 4.45
CA ILE A 345 -1.07 -11.72 5.61
C ILE A 345 -0.71 -10.26 5.30
N LYS A 346 -0.10 -10.00 4.15
CA LYS A 346 0.23 -8.64 3.70
C LYS A 346 -0.99 -7.73 3.58
N LEU A 347 -2.12 -8.27 3.15
CA LEU A 347 -3.37 -7.51 3.09
C LEU A 347 -3.77 -6.99 4.47
N GLN A 348 -3.68 -7.81 5.51
CA GLN A 348 -4.04 -7.38 6.87
C GLN A 348 -3.08 -6.32 7.41
N ILE A 349 -1.79 -6.42 7.11
CA ILE A 349 -0.80 -5.40 7.47
C ILE A 349 -1.15 -4.05 6.81
N LEU A 350 -1.47 -4.06 5.52
CA LEU A 350 -1.86 -2.84 4.80
C LEU A 350 -3.16 -2.24 5.35
N ARG A 351 -4.15 -3.07 5.70
CA ARG A 351 -5.41 -2.62 6.31
C ARG A 351 -5.19 -1.98 7.68
N GLN A 352 -4.33 -2.57 8.50
CA GLN A 352 -3.96 -2.03 9.81
C GLN A 352 -3.22 -0.70 9.66
N GLU A 353 -2.27 -0.61 8.73
CA GLU A 353 -1.55 0.64 8.45
C GLU A 353 -2.49 1.74 7.95
N TYR A 354 -3.40 1.41 7.04
CA TYR A 354 -4.43 2.32 6.56
C TYR A 354 -5.30 2.87 7.71
N SER A 355 -5.75 1.98 8.60
CA SER A 355 -6.57 2.35 9.74
C SER A 355 -5.80 3.25 10.73
N ARG A 356 -4.56 2.87 11.08
CA ARG A 356 -3.71 3.66 12.00
C ARG A 356 -3.37 5.02 11.43
N PHE A 357 -2.96 5.07 10.16
CA PHE A 357 -2.62 6.33 9.50
C PHE A 357 -3.85 7.24 9.39
N SER A 358 -4.99 6.71 8.92
CA SER A 358 -6.22 7.50 8.78
C SER A 358 -6.67 8.08 10.13
N LYS A 359 -6.60 7.27 11.20
CA LYS A 359 -6.92 7.74 12.56
C LYS A 359 -5.97 8.84 13.04
N ALA A 360 -4.66 8.65 12.86
CA ALA A 360 -3.66 9.64 13.26
C ALA A 360 -3.82 10.97 12.50
N ALA A 361 -4.15 10.89 11.20
CA ALA A 361 -4.36 12.05 10.35
C ALA A 361 -5.77 12.69 10.48
N GLY A 362 -6.66 12.12 11.32
CA GLY A 362 -8.04 12.60 11.44
C GLY A 362 -8.85 12.46 10.14
N LEU A 363 -8.44 11.53 9.25
CA LEU A 363 -9.11 11.31 7.97
C LEU A 363 -10.16 10.20 8.10
N ARG A 364 -11.33 10.42 7.47
CA ARG A 364 -12.34 9.38 7.34
C ARG A 364 -11.78 8.23 6.48
N THR A 365 -11.98 7.00 6.93
CA THR A 365 -11.68 5.81 6.11
C THR A 365 -12.71 5.66 5.00
N GLN A 366 -12.23 5.41 3.77
CA GLN A 366 -13.06 5.25 2.56
C GLN A 366 -12.83 3.83 2.02
N LEU A 367 -13.44 2.84 2.70
CA LEU A 367 -13.24 1.41 2.41
C LEU A 367 -13.73 1.05 1.00
N GLU A 368 -14.75 1.74 0.50
CA GLU A 368 -15.27 1.65 -0.86
C GLU A 368 -14.18 1.84 -1.92
N ARG A 369 -13.20 2.71 -1.66
CA ARG A 369 -12.07 2.95 -2.56
C ARG A 369 -11.04 1.81 -2.59
N ALA A 370 -11.11 0.92 -1.62
CA ALA A 370 -10.26 -0.25 -1.53
C ALA A 370 -10.98 -1.53 -1.99
N GLU A 371 -12.18 -1.42 -2.58
CA GLU A 371 -12.94 -2.58 -3.07
C GLU A 371 -12.36 -3.16 -4.35
N VAL A 372 -12.54 -4.48 -4.51
CA VAL A 372 -12.21 -5.27 -5.68
C VAL A 372 -13.39 -6.19 -5.96
N ALA A 373 -13.93 -6.17 -7.16
CA ALA A 373 -15.24 -6.71 -7.51
C ALA A 373 -15.47 -8.19 -7.17
N LYS A 374 -14.41 -9.00 -7.07
CA LYS A 374 -14.51 -10.44 -6.73
C LYS A 374 -13.87 -10.80 -5.39
N PHE A 375 -13.46 -9.79 -4.64
CA PHE A 375 -12.91 -9.97 -3.31
C PHE A 375 -14.03 -9.84 -2.27
N GLY A 376 -14.74 -10.93 -2.05
CA GLY A 376 -15.91 -10.97 -1.16
C GLY A 376 -15.59 -11.36 0.29
N TRP A 377 -16.63 -11.66 1.05
CA TRP A 377 -16.54 -12.07 2.46
C TRP A 377 -15.68 -13.31 2.68
N LYS A 378 -15.71 -14.27 1.73
CA LYS A 378 -14.89 -15.48 1.82
C LYS A 378 -13.42 -15.14 1.82
N GLN A 379 -12.94 -14.41 0.80
CA GLN A 379 -11.54 -14.00 0.68
C GLN A 379 -11.08 -13.12 1.84
N ALA A 380 -11.96 -12.26 2.34
CA ALA A 380 -11.69 -11.45 3.52
C ALA A 380 -11.54 -12.30 4.79
N GLY A 381 -12.42 -13.28 4.98
CA GLY A 381 -12.39 -14.21 6.11
C GLY A 381 -11.17 -15.14 6.07
N ASP A 382 -10.82 -15.65 4.88
CA ASP A 382 -9.62 -16.46 4.68
C ASP A 382 -8.34 -15.66 4.98
N ALA A 383 -8.28 -14.38 4.57
CA ALA A 383 -7.18 -13.48 4.88
C ALA A 383 -7.08 -13.16 6.39
N ASP A 384 -8.21 -12.97 7.07
CA ASP A 384 -8.25 -12.77 8.53
C ASP A 384 -7.78 -14.01 9.28
N LYS A 385 -8.17 -15.20 8.83
CA LYS A 385 -7.72 -16.48 9.40
C LYS A 385 -6.22 -16.67 9.21
N ALA A 386 -5.71 -16.50 7.99
CA ALA A 386 -4.28 -16.61 7.70
C ALA A 386 -3.44 -15.66 8.57
N ALA A 387 -3.91 -14.43 8.79
CA ALA A 387 -3.24 -13.47 9.65
C ALA A 387 -3.27 -13.88 11.12
N LYS A 388 -4.39 -14.44 11.61
CA LYS A 388 -4.48 -14.95 12.99
C LYS A 388 -3.58 -16.15 13.22
N ASP A 389 -3.56 -17.08 12.29
CA ASP A 389 -2.71 -18.28 12.36
C ASP A 389 -1.23 -17.86 12.34
N TYR A 390 -0.87 -16.95 11.46
CA TYR A 390 0.47 -16.38 11.42
C TYR A 390 0.81 -15.58 12.68
N TYR A 391 -0.12 -14.81 13.24
CA TYR A 391 0.07 -14.09 14.49
C TYR A 391 0.30 -15.07 15.66
N ALA A 392 -0.44 -16.15 15.71
CA ALA A 392 -0.26 -17.19 16.74
C ALA A 392 1.12 -17.86 16.65
N GLU A 393 1.62 -18.11 15.44
CA GLU A 393 2.96 -18.61 15.19
C GLU A 393 4.02 -17.55 15.50
N TRP A 394 3.82 -16.33 15.01
CA TRP A 394 4.71 -15.21 15.26
C TRP A 394 4.83 -14.86 16.75
N SER A 395 3.74 -14.89 17.52
CA SER A 395 3.77 -14.57 18.95
C SER A 395 4.71 -15.48 19.74
N LYS A 396 4.92 -16.71 19.24
CA LYS A 396 5.96 -17.61 19.77
C LYS A 396 7.37 -17.13 19.43
N SER A 397 7.55 -16.46 18.28
CA SER A 397 8.85 -15.98 17.79
C SER A 397 9.33 -14.69 18.46
N VAL A 398 8.50 -14.00 19.23
CA VAL A 398 8.87 -12.74 19.93
C VAL A 398 9.04 -12.91 21.45
N GLY A 399 8.66 -14.09 21.97
CA GLY A 399 8.69 -14.38 23.41
C GLY A 399 7.60 -13.67 24.21
N VAL A 400 7.34 -14.20 25.41
CA VAL A 400 6.17 -13.82 26.25
C VAL A 400 6.24 -12.36 26.72
N ASN A 401 7.45 -11.85 26.99
CA ASN A 401 7.71 -10.53 27.55
C ASN A 401 8.49 -9.62 26.57
N SER A 402 8.13 -9.66 25.29
CA SER A 402 8.72 -8.75 24.30
C SER A 402 7.98 -7.40 24.27
N SER A 403 8.70 -6.31 24.00
CA SER A 403 8.16 -5.00 23.67
C SER A 403 7.53 -4.96 22.27
N ILE A 404 7.81 -5.95 21.43
CA ILE A 404 7.23 -6.07 20.09
C ILE A 404 5.79 -6.60 20.24
N LYS A 405 4.81 -5.69 20.16
CA LYS A 405 3.40 -6.00 20.42
C LYS A 405 2.57 -6.19 19.16
N THR A 406 3.08 -5.78 18.00
CA THR A 406 2.35 -5.83 16.73
C THR A 406 3.17 -6.53 15.65
N LEU A 407 2.47 -7.13 14.71
CA LEU A 407 3.09 -7.76 13.54
C LEU A 407 3.89 -6.75 12.69
N ALA A 408 3.45 -5.48 12.66
CA ALA A 408 4.16 -4.42 11.97
C ALA A 408 5.51 -4.11 12.62
N GLU A 409 5.56 -4.02 13.95
CA GLU A 409 6.81 -3.85 14.71
C GLU A 409 7.76 -5.04 14.51
N TYR A 410 7.24 -6.27 14.49
CA TYR A 410 8.03 -7.44 14.19
C TYR A 410 8.65 -7.40 12.78
N TYR A 411 7.87 -7.01 11.78
CA TYR A 411 8.40 -6.86 10.42
C TYR A 411 9.39 -5.72 10.29
N ASP A 412 9.19 -4.64 11.04
CA ASP A 412 10.16 -3.54 11.09
C ASP A 412 11.50 -4.03 11.62
N VAL A 413 11.50 -4.73 12.75
CA VAL A 413 12.71 -5.38 13.29
C VAL A 413 13.29 -6.38 12.30
N LYS A 414 12.48 -7.26 11.74
CA LYS A 414 12.94 -8.35 10.87
C LYS A 414 13.61 -7.88 9.58
N TYR A 415 13.08 -6.83 8.96
CA TYR A 415 13.50 -6.40 7.61
C TYR A 415 14.32 -5.12 7.62
N ASN A 416 14.18 -4.27 8.63
CA ASN A 416 14.84 -2.97 8.69
C ASN A 416 15.93 -2.89 9.76
N ASP A 417 15.99 -3.85 10.71
CA ASP A 417 17.01 -3.91 11.76
C ASP A 417 17.54 -5.35 11.94
N PRO A 418 18.36 -5.85 11.00
CA PRO A 418 18.91 -7.20 11.08
C PRO A 418 19.65 -7.53 12.38
N PRO A 419 20.49 -6.64 12.96
CA PRO A 419 21.17 -6.93 14.23
C PRO A 419 20.18 -7.16 15.37
N ARG A 420 19.13 -6.34 15.46
CA ARG A 420 18.07 -6.48 16.46
C ARG A 420 17.25 -7.75 16.25
N TYR A 421 17.03 -8.14 15.01
CA TYR A 421 16.33 -9.39 14.68
C TYR A 421 17.13 -10.63 15.10
N GLU A 422 18.44 -10.65 14.88
CA GLU A 422 19.30 -11.73 15.36
C GLU A 422 19.29 -11.82 16.90
N LEU A 423 19.32 -10.66 17.56
CA LEU A 423 19.20 -10.60 19.02
C LEU A 423 17.86 -11.14 19.53
N LEU A 424 16.75 -10.81 18.85
CA LEU A 424 15.42 -11.33 19.15
C LEU A 424 15.35 -12.85 19.01
N LYS A 425 15.95 -13.41 17.95
CA LYS A 425 16.03 -14.86 17.77
C LYS A 425 16.83 -15.53 18.90
N GLY A 426 17.93 -14.90 19.29
CA GLY A 426 18.72 -15.36 20.44
C GLY A 426 17.91 -15.39 21.73
N TYR A 427 17.18 -14.31 22.01
CA TYR A 427 16.30 -14.19 23.18
C TYR A 427 15.22 -15.29 23.22
N VAL A 428 14.51 -15.49 22.09
CA VAL A 428 13.47 -16.52 22.01
C VAL A 428 14.07 -17.90 22.21
N HIS A 429 15.23 -18.17 21.58
CA HIS A 429 15.93 -19.44 21.75
C HIS A 429 16.34 -19.69 23.20
N ALA A 430 16.83 -18.65 23.90
CA ALA A 430 17.19 -18.75 25.30
C ALA A 430 15.98 -19.06 26.22
N LEU A 431 14.81 -18.49 25.90
CA LEU A 431 13.55 -18.83 26.58
C LEU A 431 13.13 -20.29 26.33
N ASP A 432 13.16 -20.73 25.07
CA ASP A 432 12.78 -22.09 24.67
C ASP A 432 13.69 -23.16 25.31
N LYS A 433 14.98 -22.84 25.47
CA LYS A 433 15.96 -23.69 26.14
C LYS A 433 15.96 -23.56 27.67
N ASN A 434 15.13 -22.67 28.19
CA ASN A 434 15.14 -22.33 29.62
C ASN A 434 16.53 -21.85 30.09
N ASP A 435 17.27 -21.17 29.26
CA ASP A 435 18.59 -20.61 29.56
C ASP A 435 18.50 -19.31 30.35
N ILE A 436 17.41 -18.59 30.23
CA ILE A 436 17.07 -17.38 30.98
C ILE A 436 15.70 -17.50 31.64
N SER A 437 15.42 -16.67 32.65
CA SER A 437 14.11 -16.62 33.27
C SER A 437 13.02 -16.16 32.29
N PRO A 438 11.83 -16.78 32.26
CA PRO A 438 10.71 -16.32 31.44
C PRO A 438 10.17 -14.96 31.87
N LEU A 439 10.57 -14.45 33.04
CA LEU A 439 10.21 -13.09 33.51
C LEU A 439 11.13 -12.00 32.92
N VAL A 440 12.22 -12.37 32.27
CA VAL A 440 13.12 -11.43 31.60
C VAL A 440 12.47 -10.99 30.30
N GLY A 441 12.22 -9.69 30.15
CA GLY A 441 11.72 -9.10 28.92
C GLY A 441 12.80 -8.87 27.88
N PHE A 442 12.42 -8.79 26.59
CA PHE A 442 13.36 -8.54 25.51
C PHE A 442 14.12 -7.22 25.68
N GLU A 443 13.49 -6.18 26.22
CA GLU A 443 14.16 -4.90 26.53
C GLU A 443 15.31 -5.06 27.52
N ARG A 444 15.16 -5.92 28.52
CA ARG A 444 16.26 -6.22 29.44
C ARG A 444 17.38 -6.98 28.75
N TYR A 445 17.02 -7.88 27.84
CA TYR A 445 17.99 -8.64 27.03
C TYR A 445 18.77 -7.69 26.11
N GLU A 446 18.09 -6.75 25.46
CA GLU A 446 18.71 -5.68 24.64
C GLU A 446 19.63 -4.78 25.47
N ALA A 447 19.19 -4.38 26.66
CA ALA A 447 19.98 -3.53 27.56
C ALA A 447 21.29 -4.22 27.98
N VAL A 448 21.21 -5.52 28.34
CA VAL A 448 22.40 -6.30 28.69
C VAL A 448 23.34 -6.46 27.48
N ASN A 449 22.80 -6.76 26.32
CA ASN A 449 23.59 -6.83 25.08
C ASN A 449 24.32 -5.50 24.79
N ALA A 450 23.61 -4.38 24.90
CA ALA A 450 24.21 -3.06 24.69
C ALA A 450 25.27 -2.72 25.74
N GLU A 451 25.08 -3.15 26.99
CA GLU A 451 26.06 -2.93 28.04
C GLU A 451 27.33 -3.76 27.84
N ILE A 452 27.20 -5.02 27.44
CA ILE A 452 28.36 -5.87 27.06
C ILE A 452 29.12 -5.24 25.90
N GLN A 453 28.40 -4.80 24.85
CA GLN A 453 28.98 -4.13 23.69
C GLN A 453 29.77 -2.89 24.09
N ARG A 454 29.24 -2.08 25.00
CA ARG A 454 29.87 -0.82 25.43
C ARG A 454 31.06 -1.03 26.35
N ARG A 455 31.02 -2.06 27.23
CA ARG A 455 31.98 -2.20 28.33
C ARG A 455 33.08 -3.25 28.11
N ILE A 456 32.80 -4.23 27.24
CA ILE A 456 33.72 -5.37 27.08
C ILE A 456 34.29 -5.45 25.66
N VAL A 457 33.51 -5.12 24.65
CA VAL A 457 34.02 -5.13 23.27
C VAL A 457 35.00 -3.99 23.06
N GLY A 458 36.15 -4.32 22.52
CA GLY A 458 37.29 -3.41 22.35
C GLY A 458 38.34 -3.50 23.47
N GLU A 459 38.05 -4.14 24.62
CA GLU A 459 38.99 -4.30 25.72
C GLU A 459 40.08 -5.34 25.38
N THR A 460 41.30 -5.04 25.77
CA THR A 460 42.40 -6.00 25.72
C THR A 460 42.46 -6.75 27.04
N ILE A 461 42.13 -8.03 27.00
CA ILE A 461 42.05 -8.87 28.21
C ILE A 461 43.42 -9.45 28.61
N ALA A 462 43.47 -10.03 29.81
CA ALA A 462 44.71 -10.44 30.47
C ALA A 462 45.59 -11.43 29.68
N ASN A 463 45.05 -12.21 28.75
CA ASN A 463 45.81 -13.07 27.85
C ASN A 463 46.28 -12.39 26.55
N GLY A 464 46.11 -11.07 26.42
CA GLY A 464 46.52 -10.27 25.26
C GLY A 464 45.52 -10.28 24.09
N THR A 465 44.35 -10.94 24.21
CA THR A 465 43.33 -10.94 23.18
C THR A 465 42.48 -9.64 23.27
N VAL A 466 42.24 -9.00 22.14
CA VAL A 466 41.22 -7.92 22.04
C VAL A 466 39.87 -8.57 21.79
N VAL A 467 38.89 -8.26 22.61
CA VAL A 467 37.50 -8.78 22.42
C VAL A 467 36.84 -8.04 21.28
N GLU A 468 36.51 -8.71 20.18
CA GLU A 468 35.86 -8.10 19.02
C GLU A 468 34.35 -8.33 19.01
N SER A 469 33.88 -9.43 19.62
CA SER A 469 32.45 -9.79 19.62
C SER A 469 32.08 -10.75 20.74
N PHE A 470 30.81 -11.08 20.85
CA PHE A 470 30.28 -12.08 21.77
C PHE A 470 29.08 -12.83 21.15
N THR A 471 28.74 -13.99 21.69
CA THR A 471 27.58 -14.78 21.27
C THR A 471 26.33 -14.37 22.04
N THR A 472 25.14 -14.64 21.51
CA THR A 472 23.87 -14.52 22.26
C THR A 472 23.89 -15.41 23.50
N HIS A 473 24.54 -16.57 23.42
CA HIS A 473 24.72 -17.46 24.57
C HIS A 473 25.54 -16.80 25.70
N PHE A 474 26.49 -15.93 25.40
CA PHE A 474 27.17 -15.13 26.42
C PHE A 474 26.20 -14.20 27.14
N VAL A 475 25.27 -13.55 26.40
CA VAL A 475 24.21 -12.73 26.97
C VAL A 475 23.31 -13.56 27.88
N ASP A 476 22.90 -14.75 27.44
CA ASP A 476 22.08 -15.69 28.22
C ASP A 476 22.75 -16.03 29.56
N ARG A 477 24.07 -16.20 29.55
CA ARG A 477 24.86 -16.53 30.73
C ARG A 477 25.04 -15.35 31.70
N ILE A 478 25.11 -14.15 31.18
CA ILE A 478 25.11 -12.94 32.00
C ILE A 478 23.75 -12.78 32.71
N ILE A 479 22.64 -12.99 32.01
CA ILE A 479 21.30 -12.87 32.56
C ILE A 479 20.97 -14.02 33.53
N GLY A 480 21.16 -15.26 33.12
CA GLY A 480 20.85 -16.46 33.91
C GLY A 480 19.34 -16.73 34.10
N GLN A 481 19.05 -17.86 34.74
CA GLN A 481 17.69 -18.25 35.10
C GLN A 481 17.20 -17.54 36.37
N THR A 482 18.09 -17.07 37.19
CA THR A 482 17.85 -16.35 38.44
C THR A 482 18.94 -15.32 38.68
N SER A 483 18.61 -14.26 39.41
CA SER A 483 19.56 -13.25 39.87
C SER A 483 20.20 -13.58 41.21
N THR A 484 19.68 -14.58 41.92
CA THR A 484 20.18 -15.03 43.21
C THR A 484 20.35 -16.55 43.19
N PRO A 485 21.36 -17.11 43.92
CA PRO A 485 21.55 -18.55 43.97
C PRO A 485 20.30 -19.29 44.43
N HIS A 486 19.83 -20.24 43.62
CA HIS A 486 18.69 -21.09 43.88
C HIS A 486 19.01 -22.53 43.45
N ALA A 487 18.61 -23.51 44.25
CA ALA A 487 18.88 -24.92 43.96
C ALA A 487 18.24 -25.34 42.62
N GLY A 488 19.03 -25.92 41.74
CA GLY A 488 18.58 -26.38 40.42
C GLY A 488 18.44 -25.30 39.34
N MET A 489 18.72 -24.02 39.68
CA MET A 489 18.71 -22.92 38.73
C MET A 489 20.08 -22.29 38.56
N ARG A 490 20.43 -21.91 37.34
CA ARG A 490 21.68 -21.23 37.05
C ARG A 490 21.56 -19.74 37.36
N CYS A 491 22.41 -19.26 38.29
CA CYS A 491 22.53 -17.83 38.55
C CYS A 491 23.22 -17.13 37.37
N GLY A 492 22.77 -15.93 37.03
CA GLY A 492 23.47 -15.05 36.09
C GLY A 492 24.80 -14.57 36.64
N VAL A 493 25.63 -14.04 35.76
CA VAL A 493 26.92 -13.43 36.10
C VAL A 493 26.83 -11.92 35.91
N SER A 494 27.27 -11.11 36.88
CA SER A 494 27.31 -9.68 36.66
C SER A 494 28.34 -9.30 35.59
N ILE A 495 28.08 -8.21 34.86
CA ILE A 495 29.03 -7.71 33.85
C ILE A 495 30.35 -7.30 34.51
N ASP A 496 30.27 -6.78 35.73
CA ASP A 496 31.47 -6.42 36.51
C ASP A 496 32.32 -7.64 36.84
N ASP A 497 31.72 -8.74 37.30
CA ASP A 497 32.43 -9.98 37.58
C ASP A 497 33.02 -10.64 36.32
N ALA A 498 32.27 -10.55 35.21
CA ALA A 498 32.76 -11.04 33.92
C ALA A 498 33.96 -10.22 33.41
N LEU A 499 33.90 -8.90 33.55
CA LEU A 499 34.97 -7.99 33.17
C LEU A 499 36.18 -8.18 34.07
N ASP A 500 35.99 -8.32 35.39
CA ASP A 500 37.08 -8.62 36.34
C ASP A 500 37.78 -9.97 36.00
N ALA A 501 37.01 -11.01 35.68
CA ALA A 501 37.55 -12.29 35.26
C ALA A 501 38.37 -12.20 33.94
N LEU A 502 38.01 -11.28 33.06
CA LEU A 502 38.72 -11.04 31.80
C LEU A 502 39.99 -10.22 32.00
N LEU A 503 39.98 -9.21 32.87
CA LEU A 503 41.07 -8.27 33.08
C LEU A 503 42.05 -8.74 34.20
N HIS A 504 41.53 -9.37 35.26
CA HIS A 504 42.25 -9.74 36.44
C HIS A 504 42.00 -11.22 36.84
N PRO A 505 42.21 -12.20 35.92
CA PRO A 505 41.92 -13.59 36.23
C PRO A 505 42.84 -14.11 37.34
N LEU A 506 42.29 -14.86 38.26
CA LEU A 506 43.05 -15.57 39.29
C LEU A 506 43.74 -16.79 38.70
N ARG A 507 43.22 -17.35 37.61
CA ARG A 507 43.77 -18.52 36.96
C ARG A 507 43.38 -18.55 35.47
N TYR A 508 44.32 -19.03 34.64
CA TYR A 508 44.07 -19.32 33.23
C TYR A 508 43.76 -20.82 33.06
N GLY A 509 42.68 -21.12 32.34
CA GLY A 509 42.40 -22.48 31.90
C GLY A 509 43.35 -22.90 30.77
N ALA A 510 43.45 -24.21 30.56
CA ALA A 510 44.20 -24.74 29.42
C ALA A 510 43.56 -24.26 28.09
N VAL A 511 44.41 -23.92 27.13
CA VAL A 511 43.97 -23.66 25.76
C VAL A 511 43.48 -24.99 25.16
N ARG A 512 42.26 -24.98 24.62
CA ARG A 512 41.63 -26.14 24.00
C ARG A 512 41.47 -25.89 22.50
N TYR A 513 41.92 -26.86 21.72
CA TYR A 513 41.75 -26.92 20.28
C TYR A 513 40.56 -27.82 20.01
N LEU A 514 39.54 -27.30 19.31
CA LEU A 514 38.33 -28.04 18.99
C LEU A 514 38.40 -28.61 17.56
N ASP A 515 37.61 -29.65 17.30
CA ASP A 515 37.57 -30.32 15.99
C ASP A 515 37.10 -29.41 14.84
N ASP A 516 36.34 -28.36 15.13
CA ASP A 516 35.92 -27.33 14.19
C ASP A 516 37.00 -26.26 13.90
N GLY A 517 38.19 -26.43 14.51
CA GLY A 517 39.31 -25.53 14.37
C GLY A 517 39.21 -24.25 15.23
N ASP A 518 38.24 -24.15 16.14
CA ASP A 518 38.19 -23.09 17.15
C ASP A 518 39.21 -23.31 18.26
N ILE A 519 39.74 -22.24 18.83
CA ILE A 519 40.72 -22.24 19.90
C ILE A 519 40.13 -21.52 21.09
N ARG A 520 39.82 -22.25 22.17
CA ARG A 520 39.14 -21.69 23.34
C ARG A 520 40.03 -21.70 24.58
N GLN A 521 39.84 -20.65 25.39
CA GLN A 521 40.43 -20.55 26.72
C GLN A 521 39.37 -20.04 27.72
N THR A 522 39.46 -20.49 28.95
CA THR A 522 38.63 -20.00 30.07
C THR A 522 39.49 -19.20 31.02
N LEU A 523 39.08 -18.00 31.37
CA LEU A 523 39.68 -17.14 32.37
C LEU A 523 38.84 -17.22 33.64
N TYR A 524 39.43 -17.55 34.76
CA TYR A 524 38.77 -17.75 36.04
C TYR A 524 39.03 -16.54 36.95
N GLY A 525 37.99 -15.74 37.22
CA GLY A 525 38.02 -14.65 38.20
C GLY A 525 37.54 -15.08 39.58
N LYS A 526 37.24 -14.12 40.45
CA LYS A 526 36.79 -14.38 41.81
C LYS A 526 35.36 -14.94 41.83
N ASN A 527 34.46 -14.34 41.06
CA ASN A 527 33.02 -14.65 41.05
C ASN A 527 32.52 -15.18 39.70
N ALA A 528 33.38 -15.16 38.68
CA ALA A 528 33.01 -15.57 37.33
C ALA A 528 34.13 -16.33 36.62
N ALA A 529 33.75 -17.23 35.74
CA ALA A 529 34.64 -17.86 34.76
C ALA A 529 34.14 -17.55 33.34
N VAL A 530 34.96 -16.92 32.51
CA VAL A 530 34.61 -16.51 31.14
C VAL A 530 35.41 -17.33 30.14
N THR A 531 34.68 -17.94 29.19
CA THR A 531 35.28 -18.69 28.07
C THR A 531 35.20 -17.85 26.81
N LEU A 532 36.31 -17.75 26.08
CA LEU A 532 36.39 -17.05 24.80
C LEU A 532 37.02 -17.93 23.72
N SER A 533 36.69 -17.65 22.47
CA SER A 533 37.44 -18.05 21.29
C SER A 533 38.62 -17.08 21.11
N ILE A 534 39.86 -17.59 21.22
CA ILE A 534 41.06 -16.78 20.95
C ILE A 534 41.15 -16.48 19.45
N LYS A 535 40.82 -17.48 18.62
CA LYS A 535 40.86 -17.37 17.16
C LYS A 535 39.90 -16.29 16.64
N ASP A 536 38.64 -16.37 17.07
CA ASP A 536 37.57 -15.46 16.60
C ASP A 536 37.47 -14.18 17.45
N ARG A 537 38.32 -14.05 18.52
CA ARG A 537 38.29 -12.93 19.46
C ARG A 537 36.90 -12.66 20.05
N ARG A 538 36.18 -13.77 20.33
CA ARG A 538 34.76 -13.74 20.66
C ARG A 538 34.45 -14.38 22.00
N LEU A 539 33.68 -13.72 22.84
CA LEU A 539 33.18 -14.30 24.09
C LEU A 539 32.10 -15.35 23.80
N ILE A 540 32.24 -16.53 24.41
CA ILE A 540 31.36 -17.67 24.18
C ILE A 540 30.34 -17.83 25.30
N GLN A 541 30.83 -17.85 26.58
CA GLN A 541 29.99 -18.05 27.76
C GLN A 541 30.62 -17.49 29.04
N ALA A 542 29.78 -17.20 30.02
CA ALA A 542 30.17 -16.89 31.39
C ALA A 542 29.48 -17.87 32.36
N ASN A 543 30.17 -18.26 33.44
CA ASN A 543 29.59 -19.09 34.48
C ASN A 543 29.95 -18.47 35.85
N PRO A 544 29.08 -18.53 36.85
CA PRO A 544 29.42 -18.16 38.22
C PRO A 544 30.49 -19.12 38.79
N GLN A 545 31.36 -18.61 39.66
CA GLN A 545 32.38 -19.36 40.39
C GLN A 545 31.93 -19.60 41.84
#